data_6a48cf7b592d32332a6e866d41dbfdb8
#
_entry.id   6a48cf7b592d32332a6e866d41dbfdb8
#
_cell.length_a   1.000
_cell.length_b   1.000
_cell.length_c   1.000
_cell.angle_alpha   90.00
_cell.angle_beta   90.00
_cell.angle_gamma   90.00
#
_symmetry.space_group_name_H-M   'P 1'
#
loop_
_entity.id
_entity.type
_entity.pdbx_description
1 polymer ?
#
loop_
_entity_poly.entity_id
_entity_poly.type
_entity_poly.pdbx_seq_one_letter_code
_entity_poly.pdbx_strand_id
1 'polypeptide(L)'
;MVQHQVRGCLINITSSRGERAYAGDFLYGGLKAGLNRAVQSIALDLAPYGIRANNVAPGATRVRERLPGETDFWDELGQKIPLERCGTPEDIGEAVAFLASEKASYITGVTLRVDGGLILPGMPERVLPGEDLNGWSKAHSPFAEEVLKEIH
;
A
#
# COMPACT_ATOMS: atom_id res chain seq x y z
N MET A 1 26.30 5.49 6.81
CA MET A 1 26.57 4.86 5.49
C MET A 1 27.57 5.68 4.70
N VAL A 2 27.28 6.93 4.36
CA VAL A 2 28.18 7.78 3.54
C VAL A 2 29.59 7.86 4.12
N GLN A 3 29.76 8.25 5.40
CA GLN A 3 31.08 8.37 6.07
C GLN A 3 31.89 7.07 6.06
N HIS A 4 31.24 5.91 6.07
CA HIS A 4 31.89 4.60 6.10
C HIS A 4 31.92 3.92 4.73
N GLN A 5 31.54 4.62 3.67
CA GLN A 5 31.50 4.11 2.29
C GLN A 5 30.66 2.81 2.15
N VAL A 6 29.63 2.64 2.98
CA VAL A 6 28.74 1.48 2.95
C VAL A 6 27.64 1.76 1.95
N ARG A 7 27.57 0.96 0.88
CA ARG A 7 26.43 0.90 -0.04
C ARG A 7 25.25 0.22 0.64
N GLY A 8 24.04 0.53 0.25
CA GLY A 8 22.87 -0.13 0.83
C GLY A 8 21.54 0.51 0.45
N CYS A 9 20.56 0.27 1.28
CA CYS A 9 19.20 0.76 1.05
C CYS A 9 18.62 1.35 2.33
N LEU A 10 17.95 2.51 2.18
CA LEU A 10 17.14 3.13 3.22
C LEU A 10 15.68 2.89 2.84
N ILE A 11 14.90 2.33 3.77
CA ILE A 11 13.47 2.08 3.55
C ILE A 11 12.68 2.70 4.68
N ASN A 12 11.74 3.60 4.34
CA ASN A 12 10.80 4.16 5.29
C ASN A 12 9.46 3.43 5.17
N ILE A 13 8.78 3.24 6.29
CA ILE A 13 7.41 2.75 6.31
C ILE A 13 6.47 3.97 6.37
N THR A 14 5.78 4.21 5.25
CA THR A 14 4.83 5.31 5.14
C THR A 14 3.39 4.81 5.35
N SER A 15 2.45 5.15 4.49
CA SER A 15 1.08 4.62 4.51
C SER A 15 0.37 4.97 3.20
N SER A 16 -0.59 4.16 2.78
CA SER A 16 -1.55 4.49 1.73
C SER A 16 -2.35 5.77 2.04
N ARG A 17 -2.46 6.15 3.33
CA ARG A 17 -3.05 7.44 3.77
C ARG A 17 -2.22 8.66 3.37
N GLY A 18 -0.98 8.50 2.97
CA GLY A 18 -0.21 9.56 2.34
C GLY A 18 -0.61 9.86 0.89
N GLU A 19 -1.46 9.03 0.29
CA GLU A 19 -1.93 9.18 -1.10
C GLU A 19 -3.44 9.47 -1.16
N ARG A 20 -4.23 8.89 -0.26
CA ARG A 20 -5.68 9.07 -0.20
C ARG A 20 -6.09 9.76 1.09
N ALA A 21 -6.90 10.80 0.98
CA ALA A 21 -7.44 11.53 2.12
C ALA A 21 -8.57 10.77 2.83
N TYR A 22 -8.60 10.90 4.14
CA TYR A 22 -9.66 10.43 5.02
C TYR A 22 -10.08 11.55 5.96
N ALA A 23 -11.35 11.58 6.34
CA ALA A 23 -11.84 12.56 7.30
C ALA A 23 -11.11 12.42 8.65
N GLY A 24 -10.70 13.52 9.26
CA GLY A 24 -9.98 13.55 10.53
C GLY A 24 -8.51 13.13 10.47
N ASP A 25 -7.94 12.95 9.28
CA ASP A 25 -6.60 12.38 9.08
C ASP A 25 -5.56 13.40 8.57
N PHE A 26 -5.85 14.70 8.69
CA PHE A 26 -5.01 15.73 8.08
C PHE A 26 -3.55 15.71 8.57
N LEU A 27 -3.31 15.41 9.85
CA LEU A 27 -1.97 15.39 10.40
C LEU A 27 -1.21 14.12 10.00
N TYR A 28 -1.78 12.94 10.24
CA TYR A 28 -1.13 11.67 9.93
C TYR A 28 -0.94 11.50 8.42
N GLY A 29 -1.99 11.67 7.63
CA GLY A 29 -1.93 11.58 6.18
C GLY A 29 -0.97 12.62 5.59
N GLY A 30 -1.01 13.86 6.10
CA GLY A 30 -0.09 14.92 5.69
C GLY A 30 1.38 14.59 5.96
N LEU A 31 1.72 14.04 7.14
CA LEU A 31 3.08 13.58 7.46
C LEU A 31 3.51 12.44 6.54
N LYS A 32 2.64 11.46 6.28
CA LYS A 32 2.95 10.33 5.39
C LYS A 32 3.10 10.78 3.93
N ALA A 33 2.31 11.75 3.47
CA ALA A 33 2.49 12.38 2.16
C ALA A 33 3.83 13.13 2.06
N GLY A 34 4.21 13.85 3.12
CA GLY A 34 5.52 14.50 3.23
C GLY A 34 6.68 13.50 3.09
N LEU A 35 6.60 12.34 3.75
CA LEU A 35 7.59 11.27 3.62
C LEU A 35 7.62 10.67 2.21
N ASN A 36 6.45 10.51 1.55
CA ASN A 36 6.38 10.04 0.17
C ASN A 36 7.10 11.00 -0.80
N ARG A 37 7.02 12.31 -0.55
CA ARG A 37 7.76 13.30 -1.34
C ARG A 37 9.24 13.35 -0.94
N ALA A 38 9.56 13.27 0.34
CA ALA A 38 10.93 13.41 0.86
C ALA A 38 11.86 12.32 0.34
N VAL A 39 11.38 11.07 0.21
CA VAL A 39 12.19 9.95 -0.28
C VAL A 39 12.80 10.21 -1.66
N GLN A 40 12.12 10.97 -2.51
CA GLN A 40 12.60 11.31 -3.86
C GLN A 40 13.86 12.19 -3.78
N SER A 41 13.88 13.20 -2.91
CA SER A 41 15.05 14.05 -2.69
C SER A 41 16.17 13.27 -2.01
N ILE A 42 15.86 12.47 -0.99
CA ILE A 42 16.82 11.59 -0.32
C ILE A 42 17.48 10.62 -1.31
N ALA A 43 16.71 10.07 -2.23
CA ALA A 43 17.23 9.17 -3.26
C ALA A 43 18.25 9.87 -4.18
N LEU A 44 17.96 11.11 -4.58
CA LEU A 44 18.87 11.92 -5.39
C LEU A 44 20.18 12.23 -4.63
N ASP A 45 20.06 12.63 -3.37
CA ASP A 45 21.20 12.97 -2.53
C ASP A 45 22.11 11.77 -2.25
N LEU A 46 21.52 10.57 -2.14
CA LEU A 46 22.24 9.35 -1.77
C LEU A 46 22.73 8.52 -2.97
N ALA A 47 22.17 8.74 -4.17
CA ALA A 47 22.54 7.99 -5.38
C ALA A 47 24.06 8.06 -5.71
N PRO A 48 24.75 9.22 -5.60
CA PRO A 48 26.20 9.28 -5.85
C PRO A 48 27.03 8.37 -4.95
N TYR A 49 26.48 7.97 -3.80
CA TYR A 49 27.16 7.09 -2.83
C TYR A 49 26.75 5.62 -3.02
N GLY A 50 25.97 5.28 -4.05
CA GLY A 50 25.47 3.95 -4.29
C GLY A 50 24.46 3.47 -3.23
N ILE A 51 23.75 4.41 -2.62
CA ILE A 51 22.71 4.14 -1.61
C ILE A 51 21.36 4.42 -2.24
N ARG A 52 20.45 3.43 -2.16
CA ARG A 52 19.06 3.57 -2.60
C ARG A 52 18.17 4.04 -1.43
N ALA A 53 17.10 4.77 -1.74
CA ALA A 53 16.12 5.18 -0.74
C ALA A 53 14.72 5.00 -1.31
N ASN A 54 13.88 4.23 -0.61
CA ASN A 54 12.52 3.91 -1.02
C ASN A 54 11.56 3.94 0.17
N ASN A 55 10.28 4.02 -0.11
CA ASN A 55 9.22 3.84 0.86
C ASN A 55 8.43 2.57 0.59
N VAL A 56 7.92 1.95 1.65
CA VAL A 56 6.80 1.01 1.61
C VAL A 56 5.60 1.70 2.24
N ALA A 57 4.46 1.70 1.55
CA ALA A 57 3.22 2.33 1.99
C ALA A 57 2.14 1.26 2.26
N PRO A 58 2.05 0.74 3.50
CA PRO A 58 1.04 -0.23 3.86
C PRO A 58 -0.39 0.33 3.76
N GLY A 59 -1.33 -0.54 3.43
CA GLY A 59 -2.75 -0.33 3.63
C GLY A 59 -3.22 -0.74 5.03
N ALA A 60 -4.45 -1.25 5.11
CA ALA A 60 -4.99 -1.84 6.33
C ALA A 60 -4.25 -3.14 6.64
N THR A 61 -3.39 -3.12 7.65
CA THR A 61 -2.54 -4.25 8.06
C THR A 61 -2.91 -4.68 9.47
N ARG A 62 -3.24 -5.96 9.64
CA ARG A 62 -3.57 -6.56 10.93
C ARG A 62 -2.28 -6.84 11.70
N VAL A 63 -1.94 -5.97 12.65
CA VAL A 63 -0.68 -6.01 13.40
C VAL A 63 -0.79 -6.73 14.74
N ARG A 64 -1.97 -7.23 15.12
CA ARG A 64 -2.18 -7.98 16.35
C ARG A 64 -3.20 -9.09 16.17
N GLU A 65 -3.11 -10.10 17.03
CA GLU A 65 -4.14 -11.11 17.11
C GLU A 65 -5.47 -10.56 17.61
N ARG A 66 -6.54 -11.27 17.30
CA ARG A 66 -7.89 -10.97 17.75
C ARG A 66 -7.97 -11.18 19.27
N LEU A 67 -8.52 -10.18 19.96
CA LEU A 67 -8.82 -10.34 21.38
C LEU A 67 -10.16 -11.08 21.57
N PRO A 68 -10.31 -11.88 22.65
CA PRO A 68 -11.58 -12.52 22.94
C PRO A 68 -12.72 -11.50 23.03
N GLY A 69 -13.80 -11.73 22.31
CA GLY A 69 -14.98 -10.84 22.26
C GLY A 69 -14.87 -9.65 21.29
N GLU A 70 -13.76 -9.47 20.59
CA GLU A 70 -13.71 -8.50 19.48
C GLU A 70 -14.61 -8.93 18.34
N THR A 71 -15.32 -7.96 17.77
CA THR A 71 -16.06 -8.16 16.50
C THR A 71 -15.10 -8.42 15.35
N ASP A 72 -15.60 -8.99 14.27
CA ASP A 72 -14.84 -9.30 13.05
C ASP A 72 -14.45 -8.07 12.23
N PHE A 73 -14.12 -6.95 12.92
CA PHE A 73 -13.76 -5.69 12.28
C PHE A 73 -12.72 -5.84 11.17
N TRP A 74 -11.67 -6.65 11.40
CA TRP A 74 -10.63 -6.87 10.38
C TRP A 74 -11.12 -7.69 9.20
N ASP A 75 -12.02 -8.63 9.44
CA ASP A 75 -12.61 -9.47 8.39
C ASP A 75 -13.62 -8.65 7.58
N GLU A 76 -14.48 -7.86 8.24
CA GLU A 76 -15.38 -6.92 7.58
C GLU A 76 -14.63 -5.86 6.77
N LEU A 77 -13.54 -5.31 7.31
CA LEU A 77 -12.68 -4.37 6.59
C LEU A 77 -12.01 -5.05 5.40
N GLY A 78 -11.53 -6.28 5.58
CA GLY A 78 -10.90 -7.07 4.53
C GLY A 78 -11.81 -7.26 3.33
N GLN A 79 -13.09 -7.51 3.56
CA GLN A 79 -14.09 -7.68 2.50
C GLN A 79 -14.28 -6.42 1.62
N LYS A 80 -13.88 -5.25 2.13
CA LYS A 80 -13.93 -3.97 1.40
C LYS A 80 -12.64 -3.66 0.64
N ILE A 81 -11.65 -4.53 0.73
CA ILE A 81 -10.37 -4.42 0.02
C ILE A 81 -10.44 -5.30 -1.25
N PRO A 82 -9.96 -4.86 -2.42
CA PRO A 82 -10.00 -5.65 -3.64
C PRO A 82 -9.43 -7.07 -3.53
N LEU A 83 -8.35 -7.28 -2.77
CA LEU A 83 -7.81 -8.61 -2.51
C LEU A 83 -8.52 -9.35 -1.36
N GLU A 84 -9.67 -8.87 -0.91
CA GLU A 84 -10.60 -9.49 0.05
C GLU A 84 -10.00 -9.86 1.41
N ARG A 85 -8.91 -9.23 1.79
CA ARG A 85 -8.29 -9.38 3.09
C ARG A 85 -7.53 -8.14 3.52
N CYS A 86 -7.36 -7.95 4.82
CA CYS A 86 -6.34 -7.06 5.33
C CYS A 86 -4.95 -7.66 5.09
N GLY A 87 -3.95 -6.79 4.99
CA GLY A 87 -2.55 -7.21 4.96
C GLY A 87 -2.10 -7.78 6.31
N THR A 88 -0.98 -8.48 6.30
CA THR A 88 -0.27 -8.96 7.48
C THR A 88 1.10 -8.28 7.60
N PRO A 89 1.76 -8.33 8.76
CA PRO A 89 3.14 -7.85 8.89
C PRO A 89 4.10 -8.50 7.89
N GLU A 90 3.86 -9.78 7.54
CA GLU A 90 4.66 -10.53 6.58
C GLU A 90 4.53 -9.96 5.16
N ASP A 91 3.31 -9.57 4.73
CA ASP A 91 3.10 -8.92 3.42
C ASP A 91 3.99 -7.67 3.29
N ILE A 92 4.09 -6.90 4.38
CA ILE A 92 4.91 -5.69 4.41
C ILE A 92 6.40 -6.05 4.49
N GLY A 93 6.75 -7.04 5.30
CA GLY A 93 8.13 -7.55 5.46
C GLY A 93 8.72 -8.05 4.13
N GLU A 94 7.95 -8.80 3.35
CA GLU A 94 8.37 -9.28 2.03
C GLU A 94 8.64 -8.14 1.04
N ALA A 95 7.81 -7.11 1.04
CA ALA A 95 8.03 -5.92 0.22
C ALA A 95 9.30 -5.16 0.64
N VAL A 96 9.54 -5.05 1.94
CA VAL A 96 10.78 -4.46 2.49
C VAL A 96 11.98 -5.30 2.10
N ALA A 97 11.92 -6.63 2.26
CA ALA A 97 13.01 -7.55 1.90
C ALA A 97 13.33 -7.47 0.40
N PHE A 98 12.31 -7.41 -0.46
CA PHE A 98 12.50 -7.21 -1.90
C PHE A 98 13.24 -5.90 -2.20
N LEU A 99 12.74 -4.76 -1.68
CA LEU A 99 13.37 -3.46 -1.91
C LEU A 99 14.78 -3.36 -1.33
N ALA A 100 15.07 -4.07 -0.24
CA ALA A 100 16.41 -4.12 0.35
C ALA A 100 17.39 -4.98 -0.45
N SER A 101 16.92 -5.93 -1.24
CA SER A 101 17.72 -6.90 -1.96
C SER A 101 18.35 -6.34 -3.24
N GLU A 102 19.32 -7.10 -3.80
CA GLU A 102 19.91 -6.82 -5.12
C GLU A 102 18.91 -6.93 -6.28
N LYS A 103 17.79 -7.63 -6.08
CA LYS A 103 16.70 -7.70 -7.08
C LYS A 103 16.08 -6.33 -7.36
N ALA A 104 16.17 -5.41 -6.40
CA ALA A 104 15.72 -4.03 -6.51
C ALA A 104 16.86 -3.03 -6.78
N SER A 105 18.01 -3.48 -7.29
CA SER A 105 19.22 -2.65 -7.48
C SER A 105 19.00 -1.42 -8.38
N TYR A 106 17.99 -1.43 -9.24
CA TYR A 106 17.63 -0.30 -10.10
C TYR A 106 16.38 0.47 -9.65
N ILE A 107 15.95 0.26 -8.39
CA ILE A 107 14.76 0.90 -7.80
C ILE A 107 15.20 1.85 -6.69
N THR A 108 14.99 3.16 -6.90
CA THR A 108 15.23 4.21 -5.89
C THR A 108 14.24 5.36 -6.07
N GLY A 109 13.89 6.05 -5.00
CA GLY A 109 12.97 7.19 -4.99
C GLY A 109 11.49 6.82 -5.12
N VAL A 110 11.13 5.54 -5.01
CA VAL A 110 9.73 5.10 -5.15
C VAL A 110 9.04 4.95 -3.81
N THR A 111 7.70 5.08 -3.85
CA THR A 111 6.82 4.62 -2.79
C THR A 111 6.07 3.39 -3.32
N LEU A 112 6.44 2.22 -2.81
CA LEU A 112 5.76 0.96 -3.11
C LEU A 112 4.56 0.80 -2.21
N ARG A 113 3.37 0.85 -2.79
CA ARG A 113 2.14 0.64 -2.07
C ARG A 113 1.86 -0.86 -1.91
N VAL A 114 1.56 -1.27 -0.67
CA VAL A 114 1.24 -2.65 -0.29
C VAL A 114 -0.07 -2.62 0.50
N ASP A 115 -1.18 -2.56 -0.22
CA ASP A 115 -2.50 -2.24 0.36
C ASP A 115 -3.65 -3.13 -0.15
N GLY A 116 -3.35 -4.16 -0.95
CA GLY A 116 -4.37 -5.01 -1.52
C GLY A 116 -5.34 -4.30 -2.48
N GLY A 117 -4.97 -3.11 -2.93
CA GLY A 117 -5.83 -2.27 -3.77
C GLY A 117 -6.78 -1.34 -2.99
N LEU A 118 -6.63 -1.25 -1.66
CA LEU A 118 -7.52 -0.49 -0.76
C LEU A 118 -7.85 0.92 -1.25
N ILE A 119 -6.88 1.65 -1.81
CA ILE A 119 -7.11 3.03 -2.23
C ILE A 119 -7.33 3.21 -3.74
N LEU A 120 -7.44 2.12 -4.50
CA LEU A 120 -7.72 2.19 -5.94
C LEU A 120 -9.17 2.62 -6.24
N PRO A 121 -10.20 2.12 -5.51
CA PRO A 121 -11.57 2.55 -5.76
C PRO A 121 -11.74 4.05 -5.56
N GLY A 122 -12.18 4.71 -6.62
CA GLY A 122 -12.44 6.14 -6.65
C GLY A 122 -13.93 6.47 -6.54
N MET A 123 -14.47 7.14 -7.55
CA MET A 123 -15.91 7.36 -7.68
C MET A 123 -16.61 6.04 -7.98
N PRO A 124 -17.80 5.76 -7.39
CA PRO A 124 -18.60 4.61 -7.76
C PRO A 124 -19.00 4.72 -9.24
N GLU A 125 -18.70 3.70 -10.02
CA GLU A 125 -19.08 3.65 -11.44
C GLU A 125 -20.59 3.47 -11.61
N ARG A 126 -21.22 2.83 -10.63
CA ARG A 126 -22.68 2.66 -10.54
C ARG A 126 -23.15 2.92 -9.12
N VAL A 127 -24.19 3.74 -9.00
CA VAL A 127 -24.96 3.94 -7.77
C VAL A 127 -26.33 3.29 -7.98
N LEU A 128 -26.49 2.05 -7.53
CA LEU A 128 -27.78 1.38 -7.51
C LEU A 128 -28.39 1.50 -6.10
N PRO A 129 -29.73 1.62 -5.98
CA PRO A 129 -30.38 1.65 -4.67
C PRO A 129 -30.02 0.41 -3.84
N GLY A 130 -29.47 0.61 -2.63
CA GLY A 130 -29.07 -0.46 -1.72
C GLY A 130 -27.63 -0.95 -1.87
N GLU A 131 -26.84 -0.39 -2.77
CA GLU A 131 -25.42 -0.70 -2.87
C GLU A 131 -24.56 0.23 -1.99
N ASP A 132 -23.51 -0.34 -1.41
CA ASP A 132 -22.52 0.42 -0.63
C ASP A 132 -21.71 1.33 -1.57
N LEU A 133 -21.72 2.62 -1.28
CA LEU A 133 -21.05 3.68 -2.08
C LEU A 133 -19.52 3.64 -2.04
N ASN A 134 -18.91 2.55 -1.61
CA ASN A 134 -17.46 2.45 -1.44
C ASN A 134 -16.66 2.34 -2.75
N GLY A 135 -17.30 2.50 -3.91
CA GLY A 135 -16.63 2.61 -5.22
C GLY A 135 -15.97 1.34 -5.73
N TRP A 136 -16.10 0.23 -4.99
CA TRP A 136 -15.69 -1.09 -5.43
C TRP A 136 -16.77 -2.12 -5.10
N SER A 137 -17.23 -2.83 -6.09
CA SER A 137 -18.15 -3.94 -5.93
C SER A 137 -17.54 -5.15 -6.65
N LYS A 138 -17.63 -6.33 -6.01
CA LYS A 138 -17.21 -7.62 -6.61
C LYS A 138 -17.90 -7.90 -7.94
N ALA A 139 -18.99 -7.24 -8.18
CA ALA A 139 -19.95 -7.63 -9.19
C ALA A 139 -19.62 -7.11 -10.57
N HIS A 140 -18.55 -6.50 -10.91
CA HIS A 140 -18.60 -5.96 -12.28
C HIS A 140 -17.28 -5.43 -12.83
N SER A 141 -16.42 -6.35 -13.19
CA SER A 141 -15.65 -6.11 -14.39
C SER A 141 -16.37 -6.86 -15.53
N PRO A 142 -17.03 -6.17 -16.49
CA PRO A 142 -17.56 -6.80 -17.69
C PRO A 142 -16.51 -7.64 -18.42
N PHE A 143 -15.23 -7.22 -18.30
CA PHE A 143 -14.08 -7.92 -18.81
C PHE A 143 -13.84 -9.26 -18.09
N ALA A 144 -13.98 -9.32 -16.77
CA ALA A 144 -13.81 -10.58 -16.04
C ALA A 144 -14.92 -11.58 -16.37
N GLU A 145 -16.16 -11.13 -16.57
CA GLU A 145 -17.25 -11.99 -17.01
C GLU A 145 -17.05 -12.55 -18.42
N GLU A 146 -16.47 -11.76 -19.31
CA GLU A 146 -16.22 -12.17 -20.70
C GLU A 146 -15.07 -13.20 -20.73
N VAL A 147 -13.98 -12.97 -20.01
CA VAL A 147 -12.84 -13.91 -19.92
C VAL A 147 -13.25 -15.21 -19.24
N LEU A 148 -14.08 -15.19 -18.21
CA LEU A 148 -14.55 -16.40 -17.54
C LEU A 148 -15.48 -17.24 -18.43
N LYS A 149 -16.20 -16.65 -19.37
CA LYS A 149 -17.02 -17.37 -20.36
C LYS A 149 -16.17 -18.09 -21.43
N GLU A 150 -14.95 -17.62 -21.67
CA GLU A 150 -14.04 -18.24 -22.65
C GLU A 150 -13.22 -19.40 -22.07
N ILE A 151 -13.19 -19.54 -20.74
CA ILE A 151 -12.41 -20.58 -20.02
C ILE A 151 -13.28 -21.81 -19.69
N HIS A 152 -14.59 -21.74 -19.88
CA HIS A 152 -15.56 -22.85 -19.67
C HIS A 152 -16.21 -23.21 -20.98
#